data_360e086a4592db0d487cd88179fdbc7e
#
_entry.id   360e086a4592db0d487cd88179fdbc7e
#
_cell.length_a   1.000
_cell.length_b   1.000
_cell.length_c   1.000
_cell.angle_alpha   90.00
_cell.angle_beta   90.00
_cell.angle_gamma   90.00
#
_symmetry.space_group_name_H-M   'P 1'
#
loop_
_entity.id
_entity.type
_entity.pdbx_description
1 polymer ?
#
loop_
_entity_poly.entity_id
_entity_poly.type
_entity_poly.pdbx_seq_one_letter_code
_entity_poly.pdbx_strand_id
1 'polypeptide(L)'
;MEKSIFMPLLLALGLSLAGLSVSAQNHSKSVYGELLGASQMIGVNYDARFNRAVPYGLGWRTGLGFGYAYSSSSAVALSFADGEMPVAYNRMFRFAVPLEINYLLGKGKSKFESGAGAIVCLDRFTSETGGAPEHSFGAIPYLSLGYRLVTDNGFLLRAGAVPLLSFSPFRVSFYPYLGFGWAF
;
A
#
# COMPACT_ATOMS: atom_id res chain seq x y z
N MET A 1 -8.87 -33.07 6.32
CA MET A 1 -8.97 -32.59 4.93
C MET A 1 -9.64 -31.23 4.94
N GLU A 2 -8.91 -30.16 5.23
CA GLU A 2 -9.40 -28.79 5.08
C GLU A 2 -9.26 -28.40 3.61
N LYS A 3 -10.38 -28.34 2.92
CA LYS A 3 -10.43 -27.82 1.55
C LYS A 3 -10.16 -26.32 1.62
N SER A 4 -9.05 -25.91 1.05
CA SER A 4 -8.64 -24.53 0.93
C SER A 4 -9.76 -23.65 0.34
N ILE A 5 -10.44 -22.88 1.18
CA ILE A 5 -11.47 -21.89 0.81
C ILE A 5 -10.83 -20.67 0.13
N PHE A 6 -9.51 -20.53 0.22
CA PHE A 6 -8.73 -19.42 -0.34
C PHE A 6 -8.79 -19.34 -1.87
N MET A 7 -8.78 -20.47 -2.56
CA MET A 7 -8.73 -20.49 -4.01
C MET A 7 -10.02 -19.99 -4.68
N PRO A 8 -11.23 -20.38 -4.23
CA PRO A 8 -12.47 -19.83 -4.78
C PRO A 8 -12.68 -18.35 -4.42
N LEU A 9 -12.17 -17.88 -3.28
CA LEU A 9 -12.26 -16.48 -2.87
C LEU A 9 -11.39 -15.56 -3.76
N LEU A 10 -10.18 -16.01 -4.11
CA LEU A 10 -9.29 -15.33 -5.07
C LEU A 10 -9.87 -15.31 -6.49
N LEU A 11 -10.52 -16.41 -6.91
CA LEU A 11 -11.18 -16.49 -8.21
C LEU A 11 -12.42 -15.60 -8.26
N ALA A 12 -13.21 -15.54 -7.18
CA ALA A 12 -14.38 -14.66 -7.09
C ALA A 12 -13.98 -13.18 -7.07
N LEU A 13 -12.87 -12.82 -6.40
CA LEU A 13 -12.32 -11.47 -6.41
C LEU A 13 -11.80 -11.08 -7.80
N GLY A 14 -11.14 -12.01 -8.51
CA GLY A 14 -10.68 -11.81 -9.88
C GLY A 14 -11.80 -11.65 -10.90
N LEU A 15 -12.89 -12.42 -10.75
CA LEU A 15 -14.07 -12.35 -11.61
C LEU A 15 -14.93 -11.11 -11.36
N SER A 16 -15.01 -10.61 -10.13
CA SER A 16 -15.71 -9.36 -9.83
C SER A 16 -15.02 -8.13 -10.41
N LEU A 17 -13.70 -8.16 -10.59
CA LEU A 17 -12.92 -7.13 -11.27
C LEU A 17 -13.12 -7.14 -12.79
N ALA A 18 -13.43 -8.30 -13.38
CA ALA A 18 -13.70 -8.44 -14.82
C ALA A 18 -15.07 -7.90 -15.24
N GLY A 19 -16.01 -7.75 -14.30
CA GLY A 19 -17.36 -7.23 -14.55
C GLY A 19 -17.51 -5.70 -14.53
N LEU A 20 -16.45 -4.96 -14.23
CA LEU A 20 -16.45 -3.50 -14.35
C LEU A 20 -16.37 -3.16 -15.83
N SER A 21 -17.54 -2.97 -16.45
CA SER A 21 -17.66 -2.45 -17.82
C SER A 21 -16.94 -1.10 -17.88
N VAL A 22 -15.75 -1.13 -18.43
CA VAL A 22 -14.91 0.05 -18.64
C VAL A 22 -15.58 0.92 -19.68
N SER A 23 -16.35 1.90 -19.23
CA SER A 23 -16.64 3.05 -20.06
C SER A 23 -15.32 3.81 -20.22
N ALA A 24 -14.61 3.46 -21.28
CA ALA A 24 -13.23 3.82 -21.53
C ALA A 24 -13.12 5.27 -21.97
N GLN A 25 -13.14 6.24 -21.07
CA GLN A 25 -12.84 7.58 -21.58
C GLN A 25 -11.93 8.45 -20.70
N ASN A 26 -11.83 8.29 -19.38
CA ASN A 26 -11.04 9.27 -18.65
C ASN A 26 -9.97 8.72 -17.70
N HIS A 27 -9.95 7.42 -17.39
CA HIS A 27 -8.97 6.79 -16.48
C HIS A 27 -8.67 7.63 -15.22
N SER A 28 -9.69 8.33 -14.70
CA SER A 28 -9.55 9.26 -13.57
C SER A 28 -9.62 8.58 -12.22
N LYS A 29 -9.95 7.29 -12.21
CA LYS A 29 -10.00 6.43 -11.03
C LYS A 29 -9.19 5.18 -11.30
N SER A 30 -8.68 4.54 -10.25
CA SER A 30 -8.01 3.25 -10.37
C SER A 30 -8.12 2.42 -9.11
N VAL A 31 -8.11 1.10 -9.29
CA VAL A 31 -7.95 0.11 -8.23
C VAL A 31 -6.73 -0.72 -8.57
N TYR A 32 -5.85 -0.94 -7.60
CA TYR A 32 -4.63 -1.69 -7.83
C TYR A 32 -4.12 -2.38 -6.57
N GLY A 33 -3.48 -3.53 -6.77
CA GLY A 33 -2.65 -4.17 -5.77
C GLY A 33 -1.31 -3.46 -5.69
N GLU A 34 -0.75 -3.34 -4.50
CA GLU A 34 0.57 -2.78 -4.25
C GLU A 34 1.38 -3.72 -3.38
N LEU A 35 2.62 -3.96 -3.79
CA LEU A 35 3.63 -4.67 -3.03
C LEU A 35 4.56 -3.63 -2.42
N LEU A 36 4.82 -3.78 -1.13
CA LEU A 36 5.67 -2.88 -0.33
C LEU A 36 5.10 -1.44 -0.25
N GLY A 37 5.98 -0.45 -0.08
CA GLY A 37 5.59 0.96 -0.01
C GLY A 37 4.65 1.29 1.15
N ALA A 38 3.68 2.14 0.91
CA ALA A 38 2.71 2.57 1.92
C ALA A 38 1.71 1.47 2.31
N SER A 39 1.54 0.44 1.47
CA SER A 39 0.71 -0.73 1.77
C SER A 39 1.43 -1.77 2.64
N GLN A 40 2.65 -1.51 3.09
CA GLN A 40 3.53 -2.40 3.86
C GLN A 40 4.02 -3.58 3.01
N MET A 41 3.63 -4.83 3.27
CA MET A 41 4.02 -5.97 2.44
C MET A 41 3.15 -6.12 1.21
N ILE A 42 1.83 -6.03 1.40
CA ILE A 42 0.85 -6.18 0.33
C ILE A 42 -0.40 -5.39 0.69
N GLY A 43 -1.05 -4.81 -0.30
CA GLY A 43 -2.32 -4.13 -0.09
C GLY A 43 -3.09 -3.89 -1.37
N VAL A 44 -4.30 -3.38 -1.20
CA VAL A 44 -5.19 -2.94 -2.28
C VAL A 44 -5.50 -1.47 -2.07
N ASN A 45 -5.37 -0.69 -3.12
CA ASN A 45 -5.54 0.75 -3.09
C ASN A 45 -6.60 1.20 -4.10
N TYR A 46 -7.30 2.25 -3.73
CA TYR A 46 -8.15 3.04 -4.60
C TYR A 46 -7.57 4.44 -4.73
N ASP A 47 -7.49 4.94 -5.96
CA ASP A 47 -6.97 6.26 -6.29
C ASP A 47 -7.96 6.97 -7.21
N ALA A 48 -8.18 8.27 -6.99
CA ALA A 48 -9.08 9.07 -7.81
C ALA A 48 -8.56 10.50 -8.00
N ARG A 49 -8.79 11.04 -9.19
CA ARG A 49 -8.49 12.44 -9.48
C ARG A 49 -9.62 13.33 -8.99
N PHE A 50 -9.29 14.51 -8.44
CA PHE A 50 -10.30 15.51 -8.08
C PHE A 50 -11.03 16.02 -9.32
N ASN A 51 -10.28 16.29 -10.40
CA ASN A 51 -10.88 16.56 -11.69
C ASN A 51 -11.10 15.26 -12.46
N ARG A 52 -12.34 14.80 -12.51
CA ARG A 52 -12.71 13.53 -13.16
C ARG A 52 -12.67 13.58 -14.69
N ALA A 53 -12.50 14.77 -15.28
CA ALA A 53 -12.42 14.91 -16.73
C ALA A 53 -11.04 14.56 -17.30
N VAL A 54 -10.03 14.42 -16.45
CA VAL A 54 -8.64 14.18 -16.87
C VAL A 54 -7.95 13.11 -16.02
N PRO A 55 -7.08 12.27 -16.62
CA PRO A 55 -6.37 11.21 -15.91
C PRO A 55 -5.05 11.68 -15.27
N TYR A 56 -4.88 12.97 -15.01
CA TYR A 56 -3.68 13.58 -14.44
C TYR A 56 -4.04 14.69 -13.46
N GLY A 57 -3.03 15.30 -12.83
CA GLY A 57 -3.22 16.37 -11.86
C GLY A 57 -3.46 15.86 -10.45
N LEU A 58 -4.08 16.69 -9.62
CA LEU A 58 -4.29 16.44 -8.20
C LEU A 58 -5.33 15.33 -7.97
N GLY A 59 -5.03 14.47 -7.01
CA GLY A 59 -5.92 13.38 -6.61
C GLY A 59 -5.67 12.93 -5.18
N TRP A 60 -6.36 11.87 -4.79
CA TRP A 60 -6.22 11.25 -3.49
C TRP A 60 -6.17 9.74 -3.63
N ARG A 61 -5.53 9.10 -2.66
CA ARG A 61 -5.43 7.65 -2.54
C ARG A 61 -5.77 7.19 -1.14
N THR A 62 -6.46 6.07 -1.05
CA THR A 62 -6.62 5.30 0.18
C THR A 62 -6.55 3.81 -0.14
N GLY A 63 -6.38 2.98 0.88
CA GLY A 63 -6.30 1.54 0.68
C GLY A 63 -6.31 0.77 1.98
N LEU A 64 -6.11 -0.53 1.85
CA LEU A 64 -5.90 -1.46 2.93
C LEU A 64 -4.61 -2.21 2.68
N GLY A 65 -3.72 -2.20 3.65
CA GLY A 65 -2.43 -2.86 3.59
C GLY A 65 -2.22 -3.79 4.77
N PHE A 66 -1.34 -4.74 4.57
CA PHE A 66 -0.95 -5.72 5.56
C PHE A 66 0.57 -5.84 5.63
N GLY A 67 1.11 -5.86 6.84
CA GLY A 67 2.51 -6.07 7.14
C GLY A 67 2.71 -7.16 8.17
N TYR A 68 3.82 -7.88 8.05
CA TYR A 68 4.27 -8.86 9.01
C TYR A 68 5.75 -8.70 9.26
N ALA A 69 6.16 -8.70 10.50
CA ALA A 69 7.57 -8.73 10.88
C ALA A 69 7.80 -9.80 11.94
N TYR A 70 8.94 -10.48 11.81
CA TYR A 70 9.42 -11.46 12.75
C TYR A 70 10.84 -11.09 13.16
N SER A 71 11.09 -10.95 14.46
CA SER A 71 12.42 -10.73 14.99
C SER A 71 12.91 -12.01 15.67
N SER A 72 13.87 -12.68 15.08
CA SER A 72 14.69 -13.65 15.80
C SER A 72 16.00 -12.98 16.20
N SER A 73 16.58 -13.35 17.33
CA SER A 73 17.81 -12.80 17.88
C SER A 73 19.05 -12.91 16.95
N SER A 74 18.89 -13.42 15.74
CA SER A 74 19.98 -13.64 14.77
C SER A 74 19.64 -13.21 13.35
N ALA A 75 18.45 -12.68 13.08
CA ALA A 75 18.05 -12.28 11.74
C ALA A 75 17.98 -10.75 11.64
N VAL A 76 18.58 -10.20 10.59
CA VAL A 76 18.24 -8.87 10.10
C VAL A 76 16.75 -8.93 9.77
N ALA A 77 15.91 -8.51 10.70
CA ALA A 77 14.49 -8.35 10.44
C ALA A 77 14.38 -7.33 9.32
N LEU A 78 13.84 -7.76 8.18
CA LEU A 78 13.25 -6.84 7.22
C LEU A 78 12.02 -6.24 7.92
N SER A 79 12.29 -5.37 8.89
CA SER A 79 11.27 -4.60 9.58
C SER A 79 10.77 -3.57 8.59
N PHE A 80 9.74 -3.93 7.83
CA PHE A 80 8.94 -2.99 7.04
C PHE A 80 8.07 -2.10 7.93
N ALA A 81 8.40 -2.03 9.21
CA ALA A 81 7.70 -1.25 10.21
C ALA A 81 8.70 -0.30 10.87
N ASP A 82 8.47 1.00 10.78
CA ASP A 82 9.26 2.01 11.49
C ASP A 82 8.93 2.07 13.00
N GLY A 83 8.55 0.95 13.58
CA GLY A 83 8.39 0.80 15.02
C GLY A 83 9.45 -0.16 15.56
N GLU A 84 10.21 0.25 16.56
CA GLU A 84 11.03 -0.69 17.31
C GLU A 84 10.10 -1.72 17.95
N MET A 85 10.31 -2.99 17.63
CA MET A 85 9.55 -4.07 18.27
C MET A 85 9.95 -4.11 19.76
N PRO A 86 9.00 -4.04 20.69
CA PRO A 86 9.33 -4.17 22.10
C PRO A 86 10.11 -5.45 22.36
N VAL A 87 11.15 -5.40 23.18
CA VAL A 87 12.12 -6.50 23.41
C VAL A 87 11.44 -7.82 23.82
N ALA A 88 10.23 -7.75 24.38
CA ALA A 88 9.47 -8.93 24.82
C ALA A 88 8.70 -9.64 23.70
N TYR A 89 8.63 -9.06 22.50
CA TYR A 89 7.82 -9.58 21.39
C TYR A 89 8.71 -9.93 20.20
N ASN A 90 8.34 -11.00 19.49
CA ASN A 90 9.09 -11.48 18.33
C ASN A 90 8.27 -11.51 17.04
N ARG A 91 6.96 -11.25 17.12
CA ARG A 91 6.08 -11.19 15.95
C ARG A 91 5.24 -9.91 16.00
N MET A 92 5.13 -9.24 14.87
CA MET A 92 4.28 -8.09 14.67
C MET A 92 3.41 -8.29 13.44
N PHE A 93 2.12 -8.10 13.61
CA PHE A 93 1.16 -7.97 12.52
C PHE A 93 0.70 -6.52 12.45
N ARG A 94 0.80 -5.92 11.27
CA ARG A 94 0.35 -4.56 11.01
C ARG A 94 -0.80 -4.58 10.02
N PHE A 95 -1.88 -3.91 10.39
CA PHE A 95 -2.93 -3.51 9.49
C PHE A 95 -2.77 -2.02 9.19
N ALA A 96 -2.74 -1.65 7.91
CA ALA A 96 -2.37 -0.32 7.47
C ALA A 96 -3.45 0.29 6.57
N VAL A 97 -3.76 1.56 6.79
CA VAL A 97 -4.64 2.35 5.93
C VAL A 97 -3.85 3.56 5.42
N PRO A 98 -3.28 3.50 4.21
CA PRO A 98 -2.65 4.65 3.61
C PRO A 98 -3.69 5.70 3.21
N LEU A 99 -3.41 6.95 3.56
CA LEU A 99 -4.16 8.14 3.16
C LEU A 99 -3.18 9.10 2.50
N GLU A 100 -3.41 9.48 1.25
CA GLU A 100 -2.47 10.27 0.47
C GLU A 100 -3.18 11.30 -0.41
N ILE A 101 -2.61 12.47 -0.51
CA ILE A 101 -2.86 13.42 -1.60
C ILE A 101 -1.71 13.29 -2.57
N ASN A 102 -2.01 13.09 -3.85
CA ASN A 102 -1.00 12.88 -4.88
C ASN A 102 -1.22 13.74 -6.11
N TYR A 103 -0.17 13.93 -6.86
CA TYR A 103 -0.17 14.67 -8.12
C TYR A 103 0.44 13.81 -9.22
N LEU A 104 -0.28 13.68 -10.34
CA LEU A 104 0.20 13.02 -11.55
C LEU A 104 0.62 14.07 -12.57
N LEU A 105 1.91 14.11 -12.85
CA LEU A 105 2.50 14.99 -13.86
C LEU A 105 2.67 14.23 -15.18
N GLY A 106 2.09 14.75 -16.26
CA GLY A 106 2.12 14.16 -17.59
C GLY A 106 0.71 13.90 -18.12
N LYS A 107 0.50 14.18 -19.42
CA LYS A 107 -0.78 14.01 -20.11
C LYS A 107 -0.89 12.67 -20.85
N GLY A 108 0.24 12.01 -21.10
CA GLY A 108 0.31 10.73 -21.83
C GLY A 108 0.02 9.51 -20.95
N LYS A 109 0.31 8.33 -21.51
CA LYS A 109 0.21 7.05 -20.81
C LYS A 109 1.17 6.99 -19.61
N SER A 110 2.32 7.58 -19.75
CA SER A 110 3.39 7.67 -18.75
C SER A 110 3.26 8.96 -17.93
N LYS A 111 3.26 8.84 -16.61
CA LYS A 111 3.13 9.95 -15.68
C LYS A 111 4.15 9.82 -14.56
N PHE A 112 4.74 10.93 -14.17
CA PHE A 112 5.45 11.01 -12.89
C PHE A 112 4.42 11.19 -11.77
N GLU A 113 4.60 10.47 -10.68
CA GLU A 113 3.73 10.52 -9.52
C GLU A 113 4.49 11.04 -8.31
N SER A 114 3.92 12.01 -7.62
CA SER A 114 4.41 12.48 -6.34
C SER A 114 3.24 12.64 -5.38
N GLY A 115 3.46 12.38 -4.10
CA GLY A 115 2.41 12.48 -3.10
C GLY A 115 2.96 12.67 -1.69
N ALA A 116 2.06 13.02 -0.79
CA ALA A 116 2.30 13.10 0.63
C ALA A 116 1.09 12.60 1.40
N GLY A 117 1.33 11.90 2.50
CA GLY A 117 0.26 11.31 3.26
C GLY A 117 0.68 10.75 4.61
N ALA A 118 -0.21 9.96 5.19
CA ALA A 118 0.05 9.21 6.41
C ALA A 118 -0.50 7.78 6.28
N ILE A 119 0.22 6.84 6.87
CA ILE A 119 -0.24 5.46 7.04
C ILE A 119 -0.78 5.34 8.45
N VAL A 120 -2.09 5.11 8.58
CA VAL A 120 -2.71 4.78 9.87
C VAL A 120 -2.49 3.30 10.12
N CYS A 121 -1.84 2.96 11.22
CA CYS A 121 -1.44 1.59 11.56
C CYS A 121 -2.16 1.08 12.81
N LEU A 122 -2.57 -0.18 12.75
CA LEU A 122 -2.97 -0.99 13.89
C LEU A 122 -1.99 -2.15 13.99
N ASP A 123 -1.17 -2.16 15.02
CA ASP A 123 -0.15 -3.16 15.25
C ASP A 123 -0.58 -4.13 16.35
N ARG A 124 -0.31 -5.41 16.12
CA ARG A 124 -0.48 -6.46 17.10
C ARG A 124 0.86 -7.17 17.31
N PHE A 125 1.37 -7.10 18.52
CA PHE A 125 2.60 -7.74 18.93
C PHE A 125 2.29 -9.04 19.67
N THR A 126 3.03 -10.11 19.36
CA THR A 126 2.89 -11.41 20.02
C THR A 126 4.27 -12.00 20.34
N SER A 127 4.37 -12.75 21.44
CA SER A 127 5.57 -13.46 21.86
C SER A 127 5.39 -14.96 21.72
N GLU A 128 6.42 -15.68 21.32
CA GLU A 128 6.43 -17.16 21.31
C GLU A 128 6.51 -17.78 22.70
N THR A 129 7.04 -17.03 23.68
CA THR A 129 7.19 -17.51 25.05
C THR A 129 5.88 -17.45 25.86
N GLY A 130 4.80 -17.01 25.23
CA GLY A 130 3.50 -16.81 25.89
C GLY A 130 3.40 -15.42 26.52
N GLY A 131 2.19 -14.91 26.62
CA GLY A 131 1.87 -13.59 27.13
C GLY A 131 0.64 -13.04 26.42
N ALA A 132 -0.01 -12.04 27.02
CA ALA A 132 -1.12 -11.35 26.37
C ALA A 132 -0.60 -10.56 25.16
N PRO A 133 -1.30 -10.59 24.02
CA PRO A 133 -0.92 -9.76 22.87
C PRO A 133 -1.06 -8.28 23.22
N GLU A 134 -0.10 -7.48 22.78
CA GLU A 134 -0.15 -6.02 22.88
C GLU A 134 -0.63 -5.42 21.57
N HIS A 135 -1.41 -4.35 21.67
CA HIS A 135 -1.92 -3.61 20.52
C HIS A 135 -1.43 -2.17 20.58
N SER A 136 -0.99 -1.65 19.45
CA SER A 136 -0.60 -0.25 19.29
C SER A 136 -1.32 0.37 18.11
N PHE A 137 -1.64 1.66 18.24
CA PHE A 137 -2.22 2.47 17.19
C PHE A 137 -1.28 3.65 16.91
N GLY A 138 -1.04 3.92 15.64
CA GLY A 138 -0.16 5.01 15.23
C GLY A 138 -0.42 5.52 13.83
N ALA A 139 0.27 6.59 13.48
CA ALA A 139 0.28 7.14 12.13
C ALA A 139 1.71 7.48 11.72
N ILE A 140 2.10 7.06 10.53
CA ILE A 140 3.44 7.26 9.97
C ILE A 140 3.31 8.19 8.77
N PRO A 141 3.80 9.42 8.84
CA PRO A 141 3.82 10.32 7.70
C PRO A 141 4.82 9.84 6.64
N TYR A 142 4.45 10.02 5.38
CA TYR A 142 5.29 9.61 4.26
C TYR A 142 5.17 10.53 3.06
N LEU A 143 6.16 10.45 2.19
CA LEU A 143 6.10 10.97 0.84
C LEU A 143 6.04 9.80 -0.14
N SER A 144 5.59 10.04 -1.36
CA SER A 144 5.65 9.06 -2.44
C SER A 144 6.24 9.71 -3.69
N LEU A 145 7.14 8.99 -4.35
CA LEU A 145 7.75 9.40 -5.61
C LEU A 145 7.80 8.20 -6.53
N GLY A 146 7.33 8.34 -7.75
CA GLY A 146 7.32 7.20 -8.64
C GLY A 146 6.86 7.51 -10.06
N TYR A 147 6.67 6.45 -10.76
CA TYR A 147 6.23 6.40 -12.14
C TYR A 147 4.95 5.58 -12.26
N ARG A 148 3.99 6.11 -13.02
CA ARG A 148 2.72 5.45 -13.32
C ARG A 148 2.55 5.33 -14.83
N LEU A 149 2.32 4.11 -15.29
CA LEU A 149 1.93 3.80 -16.67
C LEU A 149 0.46 3.40 -16.68
N VAL A 150 -0.34 4.02 -17.53
CA VAL A 150 -1.73 3.63 -17.79
C VAL A 150 -1.89 3.42 -19.28
N THR A 151 -2.24 2.22 -19.68
CA THR A 151 -2.46 1.85 -21.08
C THR A 151 -3.87 2.27 -21.55
N ASP A 152 -4.11 2.29 -22.86
CA ASP A 152 -5.42 2.70 -23.43
C ASP A 152 -6.57 1.79 -22.99
N ASN A 153 -6.28 0.53 -22.69
CA ASN A 153 -7.27 -0.42 -22.16
C ASN A 153 -7.41 -0.37 -20.64
N GLY A 154 -6.77 0.60 -19.97
CA GLY A 154 -6.88 0.81 -18.52
C GLY A 154 -5.88 0.05 -17.66
N PHE A 155 -5.05 -0.84 -18.22
CA PHE A 155 -4.04 -1.51 -17.39
C PHE A 155 -3.10 -0.48 -16.75
N LEU A 156 -2.90 -0.61 -15.46
CA LEU A 156 -2.09 0.29 -14.65
C LEU A 156 -0.89 -0.45 -14.09
N LEU A 157 0.28 0.16 -14.26
CA LEU A 157 1.53 -0.24 -13.60
C LEU A 157 2.10 0.98 -12.85
N ARG A 158 2.55 0.77 -11.62
CA ARG A 158 3.20 1.79 -10.79
C ARG A 158 4.49 1.23 -10.22
N ALA A 159 5.52 2.05 -10.13
CA ALA A 159 6.77 1.72 -9.46
C ALA A 159 7.40 2.99 -8.88
N GLY A 160 8.02 2.88 -7.72
CA GLY A 160 8.64 4.03 -7.08
C GLY A 160 9.18 3.74 -5.70
N ALA A 161 9.29 4.79 -4.90
CA ALA A 161 9.74 4.72 -3.53
C ALA A 161 8.87 5.59 -2.61
N VAL A 162 8.75 5.13 -1.38
CA VAL A 162 8.05 5.81 -0.30
C VAL A 162 9.06 6.12 0.79
N PRO A 163 9.56 7.37 0.90
CA PRO A 163 10.24 7.86 2.09
C PRO A 163 9.27 7.92 3.26
N LEU A 164 9.49 7.09 4.29
CA LEU A 164 8.78 7.17 5.56
C LEU A 164 9.54 8.10 6.51
N LEU A 165 8.80 8.93 7.21
CA LEU A 165 9.36 9.97 8.08
C LEU A 165 9.09 9.61 9.55
N SER A 166 10.15 9.35 10.31
CA SER A 166 10.10 9.25 11.77
C SER A 166 10.71 10.51 12.38
N PHE A 167 10.06 11.05 13.42
CA PHE A 167 10.48 12.34 14.02
C PHE A 167 11.16 12.20 15.38
N SER A 168 11.20 11.00 15.97
CA SER A 168 11.81 10.83 17.28
C SER A 168 12.52 9.48 17.44
N PRO A 169 13.81 9.39 17.13
CA PRO A 169 14.70 10.37 16.46
C PRO A 169 14.34 10.57 14.99
N PHE A 170 14.77 11.69 14.39
CA PHE A 170 14.51 11.92 12.97
C PHE A 170 15.23 10.86 12.11
N ARG A 171 14.44 10.09 11.38
CA ARG A 171 14.94 9.07 10.44
C ARG A 171 14.08 9.10 9.17
N VAL A 172 14.72 8.80 8.04
CA VAL A 172 14.04 8.62 6.76
C VAL A 172 14.35 7.21 6.26
N SER A 173 13.33 6.40 6.13
CA SER A 173 13.45 5.03 5.61
C SER A 173 12.83 4.98 4.22
N PHE A 174 13.52 4.39 3.25
CA PHE A 174 13.07 4.29 1.87
C PHE A 174 12.51 2.90 1.57
N TYR A 175 11.25 2.83 1.19
CA TYR A 175 10.60 1.59 0.77
C TYR A 175 10.25 1.66 -0.70
N PRO A 176 10.78 0.73 -1.54
CA PRO A 176 10.32 0.61 -2.92
C PRO A 176 8.87 0.13 -2.93
N TYR A 177 8.15 0.44 -4.01
CA TYR A 177 6.84 -0.14 -4.25
C TYR A 177 6.68 -0.55 -5.71
N LEU A 178 5.86 -1.57 -5.91
CA LEU A 178 5.37 -1.99 -7.21
C LEU A 178 3.86 -2.21 -7.11
N GLY A 179 3.11 -1.59 -8.01
CA GLY A 179 1.66 -1.72 -8.04
C GLY A 179 1.15 -2.01 -9.44
N PHE A 180 0.11 -2.83 -9.52
CA PHE A 180 -0.55 -3.18 -10.79
C PHE A 180 -2.05 -3.33 -10.57
N GLY A 181 -2.83 -2.93 -11.57
CA GLY A 181 -4.28 -2.92 -11.50
C GLY A 181 -4.94 -2.31 -12.71
N TRP A 182 -6.03 -1.61 -12.48
CA TRP A 182 -6.88 -1.08 -13.53
C TRP A 182 -7.31 0.36 -13.26
N ALA A 183 -7.26 1.19 -14.30
CA ALA A 183 -7.76 2.55 -14.31
C ALA A 183 -9.04 2.64 -15.18
N PHE A 184 -10.02 3.45 -14.75
CA PHE A 184 -11.33 3.60 -15.39
C PHE A 184 -11.92 5.00 -15.18
#